data_39c8140593272030af917668f01619db
#
_entry.id   39c8140593272030af917668f01619db
#
_cell.length_a   1.000
_cell.length_b   1.000
_cell.length_c   1.000
_cell.angle_alpha   90.00
_cell.angle_beta   90.00
_cell.angle_gamma   90.00
#
_symmetry.space_group_name_H-M   'P 1'
#
loop_
_entity.id
_entity.type
_entity.pdbx_description
1 polymer ?
#
loop_
_entity_poly.entity_id
_entity_poly.type
_entity_poly.pdbx_seq_one_letter_code
_entity_poly.pdbx_strand_id
1 'polypeptide(L)'
;MKQFEDRPFSLQVLGGIVVPLVFGILTGLVLGWSEILYYVMAGPIAIAGGFLGGTEHRSIDNAVVRGAMGGLIYGSFILIGHEIANNAPKAHLPDPQGGLVFATALGGAILGALGAYLATRRGRDRAPARAGSSASRR
;
A
#
# COMPACT_ATOMS: atom_id res chain seq x y z
N MET A 1 3.04 -4.13 -17.68
CA MET A 1 1.92 -3.50 -16.95
C MET A 1 2.05 -2.00 -17.11
N LYS A 2 0.92 -1.27 -17.25
CA LYS A 2 0.96 0.21 -17.26
C LYS A 2 1.38 0.68 -15.87
N GLN A 3 2.30 1.62 -15.81
CA GLN A 3 2.76 2.23 -14.57
C GLN A 3 1.65 3.08 -13.96
N PHE A 4 1.71 3.32 -12.65
CA PHE A 4 0.69 4.11 -11.96
C PHE A 4 0.58 5.54 -12.53
N GLU A 5 1.73 6.13 -12.85
CA GLU A 5 1.84 7.47 -13.42
C GLU A 5 1.25 7.58 -14.84
N ASP A 6 1.16 6.47 -15.58
CA ASP A 6 0.61 6.41 -16.94
C ASP A 6 -0.92 6.20 -16.95
N ARG A 7 -1.56 6.08 -15.78
CA ARG A 7 -3.00 5.88 -15.68
C ARG A 7 -3.75 7.21 -15.70
N PRO A 8 -5.02 7.25 -16.16
CA PRO A 8 -5.88 8.41 -16.02
C PRO A 8 -5.96 8.86 -14.55
N PHE A 9 -6.04 10.19 -14.34
CA PHE A 9 -6.08 10.79 -13.00
C PHE A 9 -7.16 10.15 -12.09
N SER A 10 -8.33 9.83 -12.65
CA SER A 10 -9.41 9.16 -11.91
C SER A 10 -9.00 7.81 -11.32
N LEU A 11 -8.23 7.01 -12.07
CA LEU A 11 -7.72 5.72 -11.58
C LEU A 11 -6.59 5.90 -10.56
N GLN A 12 -5.80 6.97 -10.67
CA GLN A 12 -4.80 7.31 -9.67
C GLN A 12 -5.46 7.70 -8.34
N VAL A 13 -6.51 8.52 -8.39
CA VAL A 13 -7.29 8.89 -7.20
C VAL A 13 -7.99 7.68 -6.61
N LEU A 14 -8.61 6.85 -7.45
CA LEU A 14 -9.28 5.63 -7.00
C LEU A 14 -8.32 4.72 -6.23
N GLY A 15 -7.21 4.33 -6.85
CA GLY A 15 -6.22 3.44 -6.22
C GLY A 15 -5.42 4.11 -5.12
N GLY A 16 -5.26 5.46 -5.16
CA GLY A 16 -4.46 6.26 -4.26
C GLY A 16 -5.10 6.67 -2.97
N ILE A 17 -6.36 6.97 -3.05
CA ILE A 17 -7.11 7.59 -1.97
C ILE A 17 -8.33 6.74 -1.62
N VAL A 18 -9.18 6.44 -2.60
CA VAL A 18 -10.47 5.79 -2.33
C VAL A 18 -10.29 4.38 -1.80
N VAL A 19 -9.41 3.59 -2.39
CA VAL A 19 -9.18 2.20 -1.94
C VAL A 19 -8.68 2.15 -0.50
N PRO A 20 -7.57 2.81 -0.10
CA PRO A 20 -7.13 2.77 1.30
C PRO A 20 -8.15 3.38 2.27
N LEU A 21 -8.91 4.39 1.86
CA LEU A 21 -9.98 4.97 2.65
C LEU A 21 -11.09 3.95 2.96
N VAL A 22 -11.63 3.31 1.91
CA VAL A 22 -12.73 2.34 2.07
C VAL A 22 -12.28 1.15 2.92
N PHE A 23 -11.11 0.59 2.63
CA PHE A 23 -10.58 -0.52 3.43
C PHE A 23 -10.25 -0.09 4.86
N GLY A 24 -9.79 1.14 5.09
CA GLY A 24 -9.60 1.70 6.42
C GLY A 24 -10.89 1.73 7.22
N ILE A 25 -11.97 2.29 6.66
CA ILE A 25 -13.28 2.32 7.32
C ILE A 25 -13.75 0.89 7.64
N LEU A 26 -13.72 -0.03 6.67
CA LEU A 26 -14.16 -1.41 6.88
C LEU A 26 -13.37 -2.10 8.00
N THR A 27 -12.05 -1.93 8.01
CA THR A 27 -11.18 -2.48 9.06
C THR A 27 -11.50 -1.86 10.42
N GLY A 28 -11.77 -0.56 10.46
CA GLY A 28 -12.17 0.16 11.69
C GLY A 28 -13.51 -0.31 12.25
N LEU A 29 -14.51 -0.53 11.40
CA LEU A 29 -15.79 -1.08 11.82
C LEU A 29 -15.65 -2.47 12.47
N VAL A 30 -14.74 -3.28 11.95
CA VAL A 30 -14.49 -4.65 12.44
C VAL A 30 -13.72 -4.66 13.77
N LEU A 31 -12.94 -3.62 14.06
CA LEU A 31 -12.13 -3.51 15.27
C LEU A 31 -12.94 -3.70 16.58
N GLY A 32 -14.20 -3.24 16.59
CA GLY A 32 -15.10 -3.41 17.74
C GLY A 32 -15.82 -4.78 17.79
N TRP A 33 -15.71 -5.60 16.74
CA TRP A 33 -16.42 -6.88 16.66
C TRP A 33 -15.55 -8.06 17.05
N SER A 34 -14.33 -8.15 16.50
CA SER A 34 -13.44 -9.28 16.72
C SER A 34 -11.99 -8.89 16.52
N GLU A 35 -11.17 -9.20 17.52
CA GLU A 35 -9.72 -9.01 17.45
C GLU A 35 -9.10 -9.81 16.32
N ILE A 36 -9.48 -11.08 16.18
CA ILE A 36 -8.95 -11.97 15.13
C ILE A 36 -9.29 -11.42 13.76
N LEU A 37 -10.55 -11.02 13.54
CA LEU A 37 -11.01 -10.51 12.25
C LEU A 37 -10.30 -9.18 11.91
N TYR A 38 -10.07 -8.33 12.91
CA TYR A 38 -9.28 -7.10 12.72
C TYR A 38 -7.88 -7.41 12.21
N TYR A 39 -7.13 -8.30 12.85
CA TYR A 39 -5.76 -8.63 12.43
C TYR A 39 -5.72 -9.35 11.08
N VAL A 40 -6.68 -10.23 10.81
CA VAL A 40 -6.80 -10.92 9.50
C VAL A 40 -7.12 -9.96 8.36
N MET A 41 -7.84 -8.87 8.63
CA MET A 41 -8.09 -7.84 7.63
C MET A 41 -6.94 -6.82 7.55
N ALA A 42 -6.54 -6.26 8.69
CA ALA A 42 -5.58 -5.16 8.74
C ALA A 42 -4.22 -5.54 8.14
N GLY A 43 -3.65 -6.68 8.54
CA GLY A 43 -2.34 -7.13 8.09
C GLY A 43 -2.27 -7.39 6.58
N PRO A 44 -3.06 -8.32 6.04
CA PRO A 44 -3.06 -8.64 4.61
C PRO A 44 -3.40 -7.45 3.72
N ILE A 45 -4.36 -6.60 4.11
CA ILE A 45 -4.72 -5.41 3.33
C ILE A 45 -3.55 -4.41 3.30
N ALA A 46 -2.93 -4.14 4.45
CA ALA A 46 -1.78 -3.23 4.53
C ALA A 46 -0.59 -3.76 3.70
N ILE A 47 -0.28 -5.07 3.83
CA ILE A 47 0.81 -5.71 3.09
C ILE A 47 0.52 -5.69 1.59
N ALA A 48 -0.65 -6.17 1.17
CA ALA A 48 -1.01 -6.23 -0.24
C ALA A 48 -1.06 -4.82 -0.86
N GLY A 49 -1.72 -3.86 -0.19
CA GLY A 49 -1.86 -2.49 -0.67
C GLY A 49 -0.50 -1.78 -0.79
N GLY A 50 0.33 -1.85 0.23
CA GLY A 50 1.66 -1.24 0.23
C GLY A 50 2.59 -1.89 -0.81
N PHE A 51 2.69 -3.20 -0.80
CA PHE A 51 3.60 -3.93 -1.68
C PHE A 51 3.18 -3.87 -3.15
N LEU A 52 1.93 -4.19 -3.48
CA LEU A 52 1.43 -4.15 -4.87
C LEU A 52 1.43 -2.72 -5.41
N GLY A 53 1.01 -1.74 -4.58
CA GLY A 53 1.12 -0.34 -4.93
C GLY A 53 2.55 0.06 -5.29
N GLY A 54 3.54 -0.42 -4.53
CA GLY A 54 4.95 -0.16 -4.81
C GLY A 54 5.43 -0.70 -6.15
N THR A 55 4.97 -1.89 -6.58
CA THR A 55 5.38 -2.52 -7.84
C THR A 55 4.93 -1.74 -9.08
N GLU A 56 3.99 -0.83 -8.95
CA GLU A 56 3.43 -0.03 -10.05
C GLU A 56 4.23 1.26 -10.33
N HIS A 57 5.24 1.58 -9.51
CA HIS A 57 6.04 2.80 -9.66
C HIS A 57 7.37 2.58 -10.36
N ARG A 58 7.81 3.62 -11.11
CA ARG A 58 9.10 3.62 -11.82
C ARG A 58 10.29 3.85 -10.89
N SER A 59 10.08 4.58 -9.81
CA SER A 59 11.12 4.91 -8.83
C SER A 59 10.75 4.45 -7.44
N ILE A 60 11.76 4.14 -6.64
CA ILE A 60 11.58 3.79 -5.23
C ILE A 60 11.02 4.99 -4.46
N ASP A 61 11.48 6.21 -4.75
CA ASP A 61 11.03 7.42 -4.06
C ASP A 61 9.52 7.64 -4.22
N ASN A 62 9.01 7.52 -5.45
CA ASN A 62 7.57 7.63 -5.71
C ASN A 62 6.79 6.52 -4.98
N ALA A 63 7.32 5.30 -4.95
CA ALA A 63 6.70 4.19 -4.24
C ALA A 63 6.68 4.40 -2.73
N VAL A 64 7.73 4.97 -2.15
CA VAL A 64 7.81 5.34 -0.72
C VAL A 64 6.74 6.37 -0.38
N VAL A 65 6.71 7.48 -1.13
CA VAL A 65 5.74 8.56 -0.90
C VAL A 65 4.32 8.04 -1.04
N ARG A 66 4.07 7.26 -2.08
CA ARG A 66 2.75 6.65 -2.34
C ARG A 66 2.35 5.69 -1.23
N GLY A 67 3.27 4.83 -0.79
CA GLY A 67 3.04 3.89 0.29
C GLY A 67 2.77 4.59 1.62
N ALA A 68 3.56 5.63 1.94
CA ALA A 68 3.36 6.44 3.13
C ALA A 68 1.98 7.13 3.13
N MET A 69 1.59 7.76 2.02
CA MET A 69 0.28 8.40 1.89
C MET A 69 -0.87 7.40 2.00
N GLY A 70 -0.75 6.25 1.31
CA GLY A 70 -1.75 5.18 1.40
C GLY A 70 -1.90 4.64 2.82
N GLY A 71 -0.79 4.41 3.50
CA GLY A 71 -0.77 3.97 4.90
C GLY A 71 -1.34 5.02 5.85
N LEU A 72 -1.04 6.31 5.63
CA LEU A 72 -1.59 7.42 6.42
C LEU A 72 -3.11 7.49 6.29
N ILE A 73 -3.62 7.45 5.05
CA ILE A 73 -5.07 7.43 4.78
C ILE A 73 -5.70 6.20 5.43
N TYR A 74 -5.14 5.01 5.19
CA TYR A 74 -5.65 3.76 5.73
C TYR A 74 -5.73 3.78 7.26
N GLY A 75 -4.65 4.15 7.96
CA GLY A 75 -4.62 4.22 9.41
C GLY A 75 -5.58 5.25 9.99
N SER A 76 -5.68 6.44 9.37
CA SER A 76 -6.62 7.47 9.80
C SER A 76 -8.07 7.00 9.67
N PHE A 77 -8.40 6.32 8.57
CA PHE A 77 -9.76 5.83 8.34
C PHE A 77 -10.10 4.56 9.13
N ILE A 78 -9.11 3.81 9.63
CA ILE A 78 -9.35 2.78 10.68
C ILE A 78 -9.89 3.45 11.94
N LEU A 79 -9.27 4.53 12.42
CA LEU A 79 -9.74 5.24 13.61
C LEU A 79 -11.13 5.86 13.39
N ILE A 80 -11.36 6.48 12.23
CA ILE A 80 -12.68 7.04 11.88
C ILE A 80 -13.74 5.94 11.83
N GLY A 81 -13.45 4.81 11.18
CA GLY A 81 -14.38 3.68 11.10
C GLY A 81 -14.69 3.10 12.48
N HIS A 82 -13.71 3.06 13.37
CA HIS A 82 -13.90 2.64 14.75
C HIS A 82 -14.80 3.60 15.52
N GLU A 83 -14.59 4.91 15.40
CA GLU A 83 -15.45 5.93 16.01
C GLU A 83 -16.90 5.84 15.50
N ILE A 84 -17.08 5.61 14.20
CA ILE A 84 -18.43 5.41 13.62
C ILE A 84 -19.11 4.18 14.20
N ALA A 85 -18.36 3.09 14.43
CA ALA A 85 -18.89 1.86 15.02
C ALA A 85 -19.36 2.05 16.47
N ASN A 86 -18.81 3.05 17.17
CA ASN A 86 -19.12 3.41 18.56
C ASN A 86 -19.10 2.20 19.53
N ASN A 87 -18.18 1.27 19.32
CA ASN A 87 -17.98 0.08 20.13
C ASN A 87 -16.60 0.13 20.79
N ALA A 88 -16.45 -0.49 21.96
CA ALA A 88 -15.13 -0.64 22.58
C ALA A 88 -14.20 -1.46 21.67
N PRO A 89 -12.94 -1.03 21.45
CA PRO A 89 -12.01 -1.77 20.62
C PRO A 89 -11.69 -3.13 21.26
N LYS A 90 -11.75 -4.20 20.49
CA LYS A 90 -11.40 -5.55 20.96
C LYS A 90 -9.93 -5.89 20.69
N ALA A 91 -9.29 -5.21 19.75
CA ALA A 91 -7.85 -5.30 19.54
C ALA A 91 -7.13 -4.16 20.25
N HIS A 92 -5.89 -4.41 20.64
CA HIS A 92 -5.05 -3.39 21.29
C HIS A 92 -4.68 -2.30 20.28
N LEU A 93 -5.07 -1.07 20.58
CA LEU A 93 -4.65 0.12 19.87
C LEU A 93 -3.44 0.76 20.56
N PRO A 94 -2.51 1.37 19.81
CA PRO A 94 -1.44 2.14 20.42
C PRO A 94 -1.98 3.30 21.25
N ASP A 95 -1.28 3.64 22.32
CA ASP A 95 -1.53 4.85 23.08
C ASP A 95 -0.33 5.80 22.92
N PRO A 96 -0.48 6.99 22.31
CA PRO A 96 -1.73 7.54 21.75
C PRO A 96 -2.16 6.85 20.44
N GLN A 97 -3.48 6.86 20.18
CA GLN A 97 -4.06 6.21 18.97
C GLN A 97 -3.47 6.69 17.65
N GLY A 98 -2.95 7.93 17.60
CA GLY A 98 -2.19 8.44 16.45
C GLY A 98 -0.97 7.59 16.08
N GLY A 99 -0.45 6.80 17.01
CA GLY A 99 0.60 5.81 16.77
C GLY A 99 0.24 4.79 15.70
N LEU A 100 -1.06 4.42 15.58
CA LEU A 100 -1.54 3.54 14.51
C LEU A 100 -1.35 4.18 13.13
N VAL A 101 -1.69 5.45 13.00
CA VAL A 101 -1.56 6.20 11.73
C VAL A 101 -0.09 6.30 11.33
N PHE A 102 0.78 6.57 12.29
CA PHE A 102 2.22 6.62 12.05
C PHE A 102 2.77 5.25 11.64
N ALA A 103 2.39 4.18 12.34
CA ALA A 103 2.83 2.82 12.05
C ALA A 103 2.37 2.35 10.66
N THR A 104 1.12 2.64 10.27
CA THR A 104 0.60 2.29 8.95
C THR A 104 1.25 3.11 7.83
N ALA A 105 1.56 4.40 8.07
CA ALA A 105 2.28 5.24 7.12
C ALA A 105 3.72 4.72 6.90
N LEU A 106 4.43 4.41 7.98
CA LEU A 106 5.79 3.87 7.91
C LEU A 106 5.81 2.49 7.26
N GLY A 107 4.90 1.60 7.66
CA GLY A 107 4.73 0.28 7.05
C GLY A 107 4.44 0.36 5.56
N GLY A 108 3.55 1.26 5.15
CA GLY A 108 3.23 1.52 3.76
C GLY A 108 4.44 2.02 2.96
N ALA A 109 5.24 2.92 3.52
CA ALA A 109 6.48 3.41 2.92
C ALA A 109 7.48 2.27 2.67
N ILE A 110 7.72 1.44 3.68
CA ILE A 110 8.65 0.31 3.60
C ILE A 110 8.18 -0.72 2.57
N LEU A 111 6.91 -1.10 2.62
CA LEU A 111 6.33 -2.06 1.68
C LEU A 111 6.31 -1.52 0.25
N GLY A 112 6.03 -0.22 0.08
CA GLY A 112 6.13 0.47 -1.21
C GLY A 112 7.55 0.41 -1.78
N ALA A 113 8.55 0.73 -0.97
CA ALA A 113 9.96 0.64 -1.35
C ALA A 113 10.35 -0.79 -1.77
N LEU A 114 9.97 -1.79 -0.98
CA LEU A 114 10.24 -3.21 -1.28
C LEU A 114 9.58 -3.66 -2.57
N GLY A 115 8.31 -3.27 -2.80
CA GLY A 115 7.59 -3.57 -4.04
C GLY A 115 8.30 -3.02 -5.26
N ALA A 116 8.67 -1.73 -5.25
CA ALA A 116 9.39 -1.08 -6.33
C ALA A 116 10.78 -1.69 -6.56
N TYR A 117 11.51 -1.97 -5.48
CA TYR A 117 12.83 -2.59 -5.56
C TYR A 117 12.78 -3.95 -6.25
N LEU A 118 11.84 -4.81 -5.87
CA LEU A 118 11.71 -6.15 -6.47
C LEU A 118 11.21 -6.08 -7.91
N ALA A 119 10.33 -5.13 -8.24
CA ALA A 119 9.86 -4.91 -9.61
C ALA A 119 10.99 -4.46 -10.53
N THR A 120 11.86 -3.55 -10.08
CA THR A 120 13.02 -3.08 -10.84
C THR A 120 14.06 -4.18 -11.06
N ARG A 121 14.33 -5.01 -10.07
CA ARG A 121 15.22 -6.18 -10.22
C ARG A 121 14.70 -7.14 -11.28
N ARG A 122 13.45 -7.56 -11.19
CA ARG A 122 12.84 -8.46 -12.18
C ARG A 122 12.84 -7.87 -13.60
N GLY A 123 12.73 -6.56 -13.73
CA GLY A 123 12.83 -5.87 -15.03
C GLY A 123 14.24 -5.94 -15.62
N ARG A 124 15.28 -5.81 -14.81
CA ARG A 124 16.68 -5.91 -15.24
C ARG A 124 17.03 -7.33 -15.68
N ASP A 125 16.59 -8.35 -14.96
CA ASP A 125 16.86 -9.75 -15.28
C ASP A 125 16.16 -10.21 -16.57
N ARG A 126 15.08 -9.50 -16.96
CA ARG A 126 14.32 -9.76 -18.19
C ARG A 126 14.79 -8.94 -19.38
N ALA A 127 15.70 -7.99 -19.23
CA ALA A 127 16.31 -7.26 -20.34
C ALA A 127 17.34 -8.19 -21.03
N PRO A 128 16.95 -8.93 -22.10
CA PRO A 128 17.83 -9.97 -22.62
C PRO A 128 18.86 -9.33 -23.55
N ALA A 129 20.02 -9.96 -23.59
CA ALA A 129 20.96 -10.18 -24.67
C ALA A 129 20.53 -9.89 -26.15
N ARG A 130 19.63 -8.94 -26.40
CA ARG A 130 19.22 -8.49 -27.74
C ARG A 130 20.27 -7.58 -28.41
N ALA A 131 21.30 -7.15 -27.69
CA ALA A 131 22.34 -6.28 -28.25
C ALA A 131 23.43 -7.05 -29.04
N GLY A 132 23.48 -8.40 -28.95
CA GLY A 132 24.54 -9.20 -29.58
C GLY A 132 24.28 -9.70 -30.99
N SER A 133 23.04 -9.60 -31.50
CA SER A 133 22.67 -10.28 -32.75
C SER A 133 22.71 -9.40 -34.02
N SER A 134 22.89 -8.10 -33.91
CA SER A 134 22.95 -7.20 -35.09
C SER A 134 24.36 -6.92 -35.64
N ALA A 135 25.41 -7.35 -34.91
CA ALA A 135 26.79 -7.10 -35.34
C ALA A 135 27.37 -8.19 -36.24
N SER A 136 26.66 -9.28 -36.54
CA SER A 136 27.16 -10.41 -37.34
C SER A 136 26.62 -10.43 -38.79
N ARG A 137 25.98 -9.36 -39.26
CA ARG A 137 25.53 -9.24 -40.68
C ARG A 137 26.12 -7.97 -41.31
N ARG A 138 27.42 -7.93 -41.50
CA ARG A 138 28.10 -7.14 -42.53
C ARG A 138 29.25 -7.95 -43.12
#